data_49fbbc0a5e6b22d7bf69c1faf4331264
#
_entry.id   49fbbc0a5e6b22d7bf69c1faf4331264
#
_cell.length_a   1.000
_cell.length_b   1.000
_cell.length_c   1.000
_cell.angle_alpha   90.00
_cell.angle_beta   90.00
_cell.angle_gamma   90.00
#
_symmetry.space_group_name_H-M   'P 1'
#
loop_
_entity.id
_entity.type
_entity.pdbx_description
1 polymer ?
#
loop_
_entity_poly.entity_id
_entity_poly.type
_entity_poly.pdbx_seq_one_letter_code
_entity_poly.pdbx_strand_id
1 'polypeptide(L)'
;MMNDLGLTVFDLKNLKGKRTVKFVQVDALDQAIAAKEAGIEMIGTGYAESKSHFPRSLKGVHFQFGLQWGEHANADEALRSAMQAMNHGAQSIYCPMSPQVIEVLAREGIPVIAHAGLIPPKITLTGGYRAVGKSLKEAKDVWNIAKSYESAGAFAIELEVIPDR
;
A
#
# COMPACT_ATOMS: atom_id res chain seq x y z
N MET A 1 -16.50 -4.16 23.26
CA MET A 1 -15.15 -4.12 22.63
C MET A 1 -15.32 -3.47 21.27
N MET A 2 -15.47 -2.14 21.24
CA MET A 2 -15.61 -1.37 19.98
C MET A 2 -14.23 -0.86 19.57
N ASN A 3 -13.81 -1.37 18.42
CA ASN A 3 -12.82 -0.85 17.48
C ASN A 3 -11.54 -0.19 17.98
N ASP A 4 -10.62 -1.02 18.46
CA ASP A 4 -9.19 -0.69 18.51
C ASP A 4 -8.52 -0.69 17.10
N LEU A 5 -9.30 -0.93 16.03
CA LEU A 5 -8.77 -1.14 14.67
C LEU A 5 -8.58 0.16 13.86
N GLY A 6 -9.16 1.29 14.29
CA GLY A 6 -9.22 2.47 13.44
C GLY A 6 -10.10 2.23 12.20
N LEU A 7 -9.77 2.88 11.08
CA LEU A 7 -10.45 2.66 9.81
C LEU A 7 -10.13 1.25 9.28
N THR A 8 -11.14 0.48 8.96
CA THR A 8 -11.00 -0.82 8.31
C THR A 8 -10.94 -0.65 6.78
N VAL A 9 -10.57 -1.70 6.06
CA VAL A 9 -10.65 -1.71 4.58
C VAL A 9 -12.08 -1.47 4.10
N PHE A 10 -13.08 -1.97 4.83
CA PHE A 10 -14.49 -1.71 4.54
C PHE A 10 -14.80 -0.20 4.65
N ASP A 11 -14.32 0.46 5.71
CA ASP A 11 -14.50 1.89 5.90
C ASP A 11 -13.80 2.69 4.79
N LEU A 12 -12.56 2.35 4.45
CA LEU A 12 -11.81 3.01 3.36
C LEU A 12 -12.56 2.94 2.03
N LYS A 13 -13.11 1.77 1.67
CA LYS A 13 -13.92 1.61 0.46
C LYS A 13 -15.20 2.49 0.50
N ASN A 14 -15.86 2.58 1.65
CA ASN A 14 -17.08 3.37 1.82
C ASN A 14 -16.83 4.89 1.87
N LEU A 15 -15.61 5.32 2.16
CA LEU A 15 -15.21 6.72 2.18
C LEU A 15 -14.86 7.28 0.79
N LYS A 16 -14.67 6.41 -0.20
CA LYS A 16 -14.35 6.83 -1.57
C LYS A 16 -15.38 7.83 -2.10
N GLY A 17 -14.89 8.98 -2.56
CA GLY A 17 -15.74 10.08 -3.05
C GLY A 17 -16.48 10.89 -1.97
N LYS A 18 -16.34 10.56 -0.69
CA LYS A 18 -16.99 11.26 0.42
C LYS A 18 -16.03 12.16 1.21
N ARG A 19 -14.84 11.67 1.51
CA ARG A 19 -13.78 12.45 2.16
C ARG A 19 -12.41 11.85 1.93
N THR A 20 -11.39 12.66 2.15
CA THR A 20 -9.99 12.23 2.12
C THR A 20 -9.59 11.60 3.46
N VAL A 21 -8.81 10.55 3.41
CA VAL A 21 -8.10 9.94 4.55
C VAL A 21 -6.63 10.33 4.45
N LYS A 22 -6.05 10.78 5.56
CA LYS A 22 -4.63 11.16 5.61
C LYS A 22 -3.78 9.92 5.89
N PHE A 23 -2.80 9.70 5.04
CA PHE A 23 -1.79 8.63 5.17
C PHE A 23 -0.40 9.22 5.36
N VAL A 24 0.41 8.58 6.18
CA VAL A 24 1.84 8.86 6.30
C VAL A 24 2.65 7.58 6.37
N GLN A 25 3.77 7.57 5.67
CA GLN A 25 4.77 6.51 5.81
C GLN A 25 5.83 6.95 6.82
N VAL A 26 6.24 6.03 7.69
CA VAL A 26 7.19 6.27 8.77
C VAL A 26 8.26 5.17 8.80
N ASP A 27 9.40 5.48 9.39
CA ASP A 27 10.50 4.52 9.54
C ASP A 27 10.66 4.01 10.98
N ALA A 28 10.18 4.77 11.97
CA ALA A 28 10.34 4.48 13.39
C ALA A 28 9.02 4.58 14.16
N LEU A 29 8.93 3.90 15.30
CA LEU A 29 7.72 3.84 16.11
C LEU A 29 7.34 5.19 16.73
N ASP A 30 8.33 5.99 17.14
CA ASP A 30 8.11 7.33 17.68
C ASP A 30 7.47 8.28 16.64
N GLN A 31 7.89 8.19 15.38
CA GLN A 31 7.25 8.90 14.28
C GLN A 31 5.80 8.45 14.08
N ALA A 32 5.54 7.15 14.18
CA ALA A 32 4.18 6.61 14.07
C ALA A 32 3.28 7.07 15.21
N ILE A 33 3.80 7.13 16.44
CA ILE A 33 3.08 7.65 17.61
C ILE A 33 2.76 9.13 17.42
N ALA A 34 3.74 9.94 17.03
CA ALA A 34 3.55 11.36 16.78
C ALA A 34 2.53 11.62 15.66
N ALA A 35 2.57 10.82 14.58
CA ALA A 35 1.59 10.89 13.49
C ALA A 35 0.16 10.59 13.98
N LYS A 36 0.00 9.54 14.79
CA LYS A 36 -1.28 9.21 15.42
C LYS A 36 -1.80 10.34 16.31
N GLU A 37 -0.94 10.90 17.15
CA GLU A 37 -1.30 12.04 18.02
C GLU A 37 -1.70 13.29 17.23
N ALA A 38 -1.10 13.48 16.04
CA ALA A 38 -1.47 14.53 15.09
C ALA A 38 -2.78 14.25 14.32
N GLY A 39 -3.46 13.13 14.60
CA GLY A 39 -4.74 12.77 13.97
C GLY A 39 -4.61 12.15 12.57
N ILE A 40 -3.47 11.53 12.27
CA ILE A 40 -3.31 10.72 11.06
C ILE A 40 -4.09 9.41 11.26
N GLU A 41 -4.91 9.06 10.28
CA GLU A 41 -5.84 7.93 10.36
C GLU A 41 -5.27 6.63 9.77
N MET A 42 -4.28 6.76 8.87
CA MET A 42 -3.63 5.64 8.22
C MET A 42 -2.10 5.83 8.27
N ILE A 43 -1.39 4.83 8.77
CA ILE A 43 0.07 4.86 8.94
C ILE A 43 0.65 3.60 8.29
N GLY A 44 1.76 3.75 7.59
CA GLY A 44 2.47 2.64 6.97
C GLY A 44 3.97 2.66 7.22
N THR A 45 4.58 1.49 7.11
CA THR A 45 6.04 1.30 7.08
C THR A 45 6.41 0.10 6.22
N GLY A 46 7.66 0.04 5.76
CA GLY A 46 8.18 -1.19 5.16
C GLY A 46 8.14 -2.35 6.15
N TYR A 47 7.73 -3.53 5.69
CA TYR A 47 7.70 -4.72 6.54
C TYR A 47 9.13 -5.14 6.92
N ALA A 48 9.35 -5.33 8.18
CA ALA A 48 10.52 -5.99 8.74
C ALA A 48 10.11 -6.61 10.07
N GLU A 49 10.70 -7.75 10.42
CA GLU A 49 10.40 -8.45 11.69
C GLU A 49 10.63 -7.55 12.91
N SER A 50 11.65 -6.71 12.86
CA SER A 50 11.94 -5.71 13.92
C SER A 50 10.82 -4.70 14.14
N LYS A 51 9.94 -4.50 13.15
CA LYS A 51 8.79 -3.59 13.20
C LYS A 51 7.46 -4.31 13.46
N SER A 52 7.48 -5.61 13.68
CA SER A 52 6.27 -6.44 13.87
C SER A 52 5.37 -5.99 15.02
N HIS A 53 5.92 -5.26 15.99
CA HIS A 53 5.19 -4.73 17.15
C HIS A 53 4.45 -3.40 16.86
N PHE A 54 4.72 -2.71 15.74
CA PHE A 54 4.14 -1.39 15.43
C PHE A 54 2.60 -1.40 15.43
N PRO A 55 1.90 -2.32 14.75
CA PRO A 55 0.44 -2.29 14.70
C PRO A 55 -0.20 -2.39 16.09
N ARG A 56 0.35 -3.23 16.96
CA ARG A 56 -0.15 -3.41 18.33
C ARG A 56 0.05 -2.19 19.21
N SER A 57 1.07 -1.38 18.92
CA SER A 57 1.37 -0.13 19.63
C SER A 57 0.52 1.04 19.14
N LEU A 58 -0.15 0.91 17.98
CA LEU A 58 -0.85 1.98 17.26
C LEU A 58 -2.35 1.73 17.13
N LYS A 59 -2.97 1.24 18.21
CA LYS A 59 -4.43 1.00 18.25
C LYS A 59 -5.23 2.23 17.79
N GLY A 60 -6.30 2.00 17.04
CA GLY A 60 -7.17 3.07 16.54
C GLY A 60 -6.69 3.75 15.26
N VAL A 61 -5.65 3.20 14.61
CA VAL A 61 -5.12 3.65 13.32
C VAL A 61 -5.19 2.50 12.33
N HIS A 62 -5.52 2.76 11.07
CA HIS A 62 -5.33 1.78 10.00
C HIS A 62 -3.84 1.60 9.76
N PHE A 63 -3.31 0.42 10.02
CA PHE A 63 -1.88 0.15 9.84
C PHE A 63 -1.61 -0.71 8.62
N GLN A 64 -0.68 -0.22 7.78
CA GLN A 64 -0.24 -0.87 6.55
C GLN A 64 1.21 -1.28 6.66
N PHE A 65 1.54 -2.53 6.31
CA PHE A 65 2.91 -2.89 5.98
C PHE A 65 3.13 -2.88 4.47
N GLY A 66 4.31 -2.40 4.05
CA GLY A 66 4.74 -2.41 2.66
C GLY A 66 5.73 -3.52 2.38
N LEU A 67 5.47 -4.34 1.36
CA LEU A 67 6.47 -5.22 0.77
C LEU A 67 7.36 -4.38 -0.15
N GLN A 68 8.63 -4.30 0.18
CA GLN A 68 9.55 -3.48 -0.60
C GLN A 68 9.87 -4.15 -1.95
N TRP A 69 10.01 -3.34 -2.98
CA TRP A 69 10.43 -3.82 -4.28
C TRP A 69 11.86 -4.39 -4.20
N GLY A 70 12.07 -5.60 -4.72
CA GLY A 70 13.37 -6.27 -4.74
C GLY A 70 13.65 -7.17 -3.53
N GLU A 71 12.80 -7.15 -2.49
CA GLU A 71 12.94 -8.05 -1.33
C GLU A 71 12.33 -9.43 -1.57
N HIS A 72 11.48 -9.57 -2.57
CA HIS A 72 10.74 -10.81 -2.86
C HIS A 72 10.98 -11.22 -4.33
N ALA A 73 11.51 -12.40 -4.53
CA ALA A 73 11.83 -12.91 -5.86
C ALA A 73 10.60 -13.46 -6.61
N ASN A 74 9.57 -13.87 -5.88
CA ASN A 74 8.36 -14.52 -6.42
C ASN A 74 7.14 -14.29 -5.55
N ALA A 75 5.98 -14.80 -6.01
CA ALA A 75 4.70 -14.64 -5.33
C ALA A 75 4.63 -15.38 -3.98
N ASP A 76 5.29 -16.53 -3.85
CA ASP A 76 5.25 -17.33 -2.62
C ASP A 76 6.00 -16.62 -1.48
N GLU A 77 7.12 -15.99 -1.80
CA GLU A 77 7.86 -15.17 -0.83
C GLU A 77 7.05 -13.95 -0.40
N ALA A 78 6.43 -13.25 -1.36
CA ALA A 78 5.56 -12.12 -1.08
C ALA A 78 4.35 -12.53 -0.22
N LEU A 79 3.72 -13.66 -0.53
CA LEU A 79 2.61 -14.22 0.23
C LEU A 79 3.02 -14.56 1.66
N ARG A 80 4.17 -15.19 1.85
CA ARG A 80 4.70 -15.52 3.19
C ARG A 80 4.89 -14.26 4.04
N SER A 81 5.54 -13.25 3.48
CA SER A 81 5.77 -11.98 4.19
C SER A 81 4.46 -11.24 4.47
N ALA A 82 3.52 -11.24 3.53
CA ALA A 82 2.20 -10.64 3.71
C ALA A 82 1.40 -11.33 4.83
N MET A 83 1.40 -12.66 4.87
CA MET A 83 0.75 -13.44 5.94
C MET A 83 1.38 -13.14 7.31
N GLN A 84 2.70 -13.05 7.40
CA GLN A 84 3.39 -12.65 8.63
C GLN A 84 2.99 -11.25 9.06
N ALA A 85 2.99 -10.28 8.15
CA ALA A 85 2.58 -8.91 8.42
C ALA A 85 1.13 -8.82 8.92
N MET A 86 0.20 -9.57 8.30
CA MET A 86 -1.20 -9.65 8.76
C MET A 86 -1.29 -10.26 10.16
N ASN A 87 -0.53 -11.31 10.46
CA ASN A 87 -0.48 -11.92 11.80
C ASN A 87 0.07 -10.97 12.87
N HIS A 88 0.91 -10.02 12.48
CA HIS A 88 1.40 -8.95 13.36
C HIS A 88 0.39 -7.80 13.54
N GLY A 89 -0.72 -7.82 12.83
CA GLY A 89 -1.83 -6.88 13.00
C GLY A 89 -1.92 -5.80 11.92
N ALA A 90 -1.25 -5.96 10.79
CA ALA A 90 -1.53 -5.12 9.62
C ALA A 90 -2.99 -5.28 9.18
N GLN A 91 -3.57 -4.20 8.66
CA GLN A 91 -4.93 -4.21 8.12
C GLN A 91 -4.92 -4.17 6.58
N SER A 92 -3.78 -3.83 5.99
CA SER A 92 -3.54 -3.90 4.54
C SER A 92 -2.06 -4.07 4.25
N ILE A 93 -1.78 -4.52 3.03
CA ILE A 93 -0.43 -4.72 2.51
C ILE A 93 -0.25 -3.86 1.27
N TYR A 94 0.73 -2.97 1.28
CA TYR A 94 1.22 -2.33 0.07
C TYR A 94 2.14 -3.29 -0.68
N CYS A 95 1.93 -3.45 -1.99
CA CYS A 95 2.72 -4.34 -2.81
C CYS A 95 2.95 -3.74 -4.22
N PRO A 96 4.18 -3.32 -4.56
CA PRO A 96 4.52 -2.73 -5.86
C PRO A 96 4.90 -3.77 -6.91
N MET A 97 4.47 -5.01 -6.74
CA MET A 97 4.78 -6.12 -7.65
C MET A 97 3.76 -6.23 -8.78
N SER A 98 3.89 -7.23 -9.63
CA SER A 98 3.03 -7.43 -10.80
C SER A 98 1.58 -7.79 -10.42
N PRO A 99 0.61 -7.59 -11.33
CA PRO A 99 -0.77 -8.01 -11.10
C PRO A 99 -0.91 -9.50 -10.74
N GLN A 100 -0.05 -10.37 -11.27
CA GLN A 100 -0.04 -11.80 -10.93
C GLN A 100 0.28 -12.05 -9.45
N VAL A 101 1.22 -11.30 -8.88
CA VAL A 101 1.53 -11.38 -7.45
C VAL A 101 0.37 -10.83 -6.62
N ILE A 102 -0.20 -9.69 -7.02
CA ILE A 102 -1.38 -9.12 -6.36
C ILE A 102 -2.54 -10.12 -6.34
N GLU A 103 -2.79 -10.82 -7.44
CA GLU A 103 -3.82 -11.83 -7.53
C GLU A 103 -3.62 -12.99 -6.53
N VAL A 104 -2.39 -13.47 -6.38
CA VAL A 104 -2.06 -14.49 -5.39
C VAL A 104 -2.38 -14.02 -3.98
N LEU A 105 -1.95 -12.80 -3.61
CA LEU A 105 -2.23 -12.22 -2.29
C LEU A 105 -3.74 -12.04 -2.06
N ALA A 106 -4.44 -11.49 -3.04
CA ALA A 106 -5.87 -11.18 -2.94
C ALA A 106 -6.73 -12.45 -2.83
N ARG A 107 -6.37 -13.54 -3.50
CA ARG A 107 -7.05 -14.84 -3.39
C ARG A 107 -6.99 -15.44 -1.99
N GLU A 108 -5.92 -15.16 -1.25
CA GLU A 108 -5.78 -15.57 0.15
C GLU A 108 -6.45 -14.58 1.12
N GLY A 109 -7.23 -13.62 0.62
CA GLY A 109 -7.97 -12.65 1.41
C GLY A 109 -7.12 -11.51 1.99
N ILE A 110 -5.90 -11.33 1.51
CA ILE A 110 -5.03 -10.22 1.93
C ILE A 110 -5.50 -8.94 1.25
N PRO A 111 -5.83 -7.87 2.00
CA PRO A 111 -6.18 -6.58 1.42
C PRO A 111 -4.93 -5.90 0.84
N VAL A 112 -4.86 -5.76 -0.48
CA VAL A 112 -3.67 -5.24 -1.16
C VAL A 112 -3.90 -3.83 -1.70
N ILE A 113 -2.93 -2.96 -1.49
CA ILE A 113 -2.76 -1.67 -2.15
C ILE A 113 -1.65 -1.83 -3.18
N ALA A 114 -1.99 -1.72 -4.46
CA ALA A 114 -1.04 -1.79 -5.57
C ALA A 114 -0.37 -0.44 -5.83
N HIS A 115 0.58 -0.38 -6.76
CA HIS A 115 1.31 0.83 -7.11
C HIS A 115 1.36 1.05 -8.62
N ALA A 116 0.98 2.25 -9.07
CA ALA A 116 1.10 2.67 -10.46
C ALA A 116 1.70 4.09 -10.57
N GLY A 117 2.21 4.43 -11.74
CA GLY A 117 2.91 5.68 -11.99
C GLY A 117 4.41 5.55 -11.86
N LEU A 118 5.07 6.47 -11.17
CA LEU A 118 6.50 6.38 -10.89
C LEU A 118 6.73 5.32 -9.80
N ILE A 119 7.58 4.37 -10.08
CA ILE A 119 8.05 3.39 -9.10
C ILE A 119 9.52 3.67 -8.84
N PRO A 120 9.91 4.30 -7.72
CA PRO A 120 11.27 4.78 -7.48
C PRO A 120 12.37 3.77 -7.77
N PRO A 121 12.30 2.50 -7.35
CA PRO A 121 13.33 1.52 -7.70
C PRO A 121 13.42 1.19 -9.18
N LYS A 122 12.44 1.55 -10.00
CA LYS A 122 12.39 1.31 -11.45
C LYS A 122 12.66 2.55 -12.29
N ILE A 123 13.22 3.60 -11.71
CA ILE A 123 13.46 4.90 -12.40
C ILE A 123 14.33 4.80 -13.66
N THR A 124 15.15 3.78 -13.79
CA THR A 124 15.92 3.54 -15.02
C THR A 124 15.03 3.28 -16.23
N LEU A 125 13.81 2.73 -16.02
CA LEU A 125 12.83 2.51 -17.08
C LEU A 125 12.12 3.79 -17.51
N THR A 126 12.08 4.79 -16.63
CA THR A 126 11.43 6.08 -16.88
C THR A 126 12.41 7.19 -17.27
N GLY A 127 13.71 6.90 -17.24
CA GLY A 127 14.76 7.90 -17.49
C GLY A 127 14.98 8.85 -16.31
N GLY A 128 14.75 8.38 -15.09
CA GLY A 128 14.92 9.14 -13.84
C GLY A 128 13.61 9.49 -13.14
N TYR A 129 13.71 10.32 -12.12
CA TYR A 129 12.55 10.84 -11.39
C TYR A 129 11.79 11.86 -12.24
N ARG A 130 10.66 11.48 -12.79
CA ARG A 130 9.78 12.33 -13.57
C ARG A 130 8.32 11.91 -13.45
N ALA A 131 7.41 12.81 -13.78
CA ALA A 131 6.01 12.46 -13.88
C ALA A 131 5.78 11.45 -15.02
N VAL A 132 5.01 10.40 -14.73
CA VAL A 132 4.59 9.33 -15.64
C VAL A 132 3.14 9.56 -16.03
N GLY A 133 2.82 9.51 -17.32
CA GLY A 133 1.46 9.79 -17.83
C GLY A 133 1.32 11.13 -18.56
N LYS A 134 2.42 11.82 -18.88
CA LYS A 134 2.40 13.10 -19.61
C LYS A 134 1.99 12.99 -21.08
N SER A 135 2.18 11.85 -21.71
CA SER A 135 1.72 11.57 -23.08
C SER A 135 0.47 10.70 -23.04
N LEU A 136 -0.34 10.76 -24.11
CA LEU A 136 -1.53 9.90 -24.25
C LEU A 136 -1.17 8.40 -24.12
N LYS A 137 -0.02 8.01 -24.67
CA LYS A 137 0.47 6.62 -24.54
C LYS A 137 0.72 6.28 -23.08
N GLU A 138 1.51 7.07 -22.37
CA GLU A 138 1.83 6.84 -20.97
C GLU A 138 0.56 6.86 -20.07
N ALA A 139 -0.36 7.78 -20.33
CA ALA A 139 -1.63 7.85 -19.59
C ALA A 139 -2.47 6.58 -19.77
N LYS A 140 -2.53 6.05 -21.02
CA LYS A 140 -3.18 4.76 -21.29
C LYS A 140 -2.47 3.60 -20.58
N ASP A 141 -1.14 3.60 -20.57
CA ASP A 141 -0.36 2.55 -19.89
C ASP A 141 -0.64 2.57 -18.37
N VAL A 142 -0.67 3.76 -17.73
CA VAL A 142 -1.04 3.92 -16.32
C VAL A 142 -2.48 3.45 -16.07
N TRP A 143 -3.41 3.82 -16.93
CA TRP A 143 -4.80 3.37 -16.83
C TRP A 143 -4.92 1.86 -16.93
N ASN A 144 -4.27 1.25 -17.92
CA ASN A 144 -4.32 -0.18 -18.15
C ASN A 144 -3.74 -0.98 -16.99
N ILE A 145 -2.59 -0.54 -16.45
CA ILE A 145 -2.01 -1.22 -15.29
C ILE A 145 -2.89 -1.06 -14.04
N ALA A 146 -3.50 0.10 -13.83
CA ALA A 146 -4.44 0.31 -12.73
C ALA A 146 -5.65 -0.63 -12.84
N LYS A 147 -6.22 -0.78 -14.05
CA LYS A 147 -7.30 -1.74 -14.30
C LYS A 147 -6.87 -3.19 -14.12
N SER A 148 -5.64 -3.53 -14.46
CA SER A 148 -5.09 -4.87 -14.22
C SER A 148 -4.95 -5.16 -12.73
N TYR A 149 -4.53 -4.19 -11.91
CA TYR A 149 -4.47 -4.32 -10.46
C TYR A 149 -5.86 -4.46 -9.82
N GLU A 150 -6.84 -3.66 -10.29
CA GLU A 150 -8.23 -3.79 -9.84
C GLU A 150 -8.76 -5.21 -10.15
N SER A 151 -8.53 -5.71 -11.36
CA SER A 151 -8.93 -7.05 -11.78
C SER A 151 -8.22 -8.16 -10.99
N ALA A 152 -6.98 -7.93 -10.58
CA ALA A 152 -6.21 -8.84 -9.72
C ALA A 152 -6.66 -8.83 -8.24
N GLY A 153 -7.60 -7.95 -7.87
CA GLY A 153 -8.18 -7.90 -6.53
C GLY A 153 -7.57 -6.86 -5.59
N ALA A 154 -6.71 -5.95 -6.06
CA ALA A 154 -6.29 -4.81 -5.26
C ALA A 154 -7.51 -3.95 -4.88
N PHE A 155 -7.63 -3.58 -3.59
CA PHE A 155 -8.73 -2.73 -3.13
C PHE A 155 -8.43 -1.24 -3.31
N ALA A 156 -7.16 -0.88 -3.43
CA ALA A 156 -6.68 0.48 -3.64
C ALA A 156 -5.39 0.47 -4.46
N ILE A 157 -5.02 1.63 -4.99
CA ILE A 157 -3.81 1.83 -5.78
C ILE A 157 -3.17 3.15 -5.35
N GLU A 158 -1.88 3.11 -5.06
CA GLU A 158 -1.05 4.30 -4.96
C GLU A 158 -0.71 4.79 -6.37
N LEU A 159 -0.96 6.07 -6.63
CA LEU A 159 -0.67 6.74 -7.90
C LEU A 159 0.44 7.75 -7.67
N GLU A 160 1.69 7.37 -7.93
CA GLU A 160 2.84 8.22 -7.65
C GLU A 160 3.24 9.06 -8.87
N VAL A 161 3.40 10.37 -8.65
CA VAL A 161 3.91 11.35 -9.62
C VAL A 161 3.21 11.23 -10.99
N ILE A 162 1.88 11.18 -10.96
CA ILE A 162 1.02 11.24 -12.15
C ILE A 162 0.52 12.68 -12.30
N PRO A 163 0.52 13.24 -13.52
CA PRO A 163 -0.07 14.56 -13.75
C PRO A 163 -1.56 14.58 -13.40
N ASP A 164 -2.03 15.71 -12.90
CA ASP A 164 -3.44 15.94 -12.56
C ASP A 164 -4.29 16.35 -13.78
N ARG A 165 -3.65 16.63 -14.93
CA ARG A 165 -4.26 17.03 -16.23
C ARG A 165 -3.52 16.42 -17.41
#